data_1994ca8f383b098340177ad93514c939
#
_entry.id   1994ca8f383b098340177ad93514c939
#
_cell.length_a   1.000
_cell.length_b   1.000
_cell.length_c   1.000
_cell.angle_alpha   90.00
_cell.angle_beta   90.00
_cell.angle_gamma   90.00
#
_symmetry.space_group_name_H-M   'P 1'
#
loop_
_entity.id
_entity.type
_entity.pdbx_description
1 polymer ?
#
loop_
_entity_poly.entity_id
_entity_poly.type
_entity_poly.pdbx_seq_one_letter_code
_entity_poly.pdbx_strand_id
1 'polypeptide(L)'
;DSRSGGQSVMLYVAAAAVGISLLVMLLVKNSATVISYQHLLQLIDASATSPDGSIEIQQRQNERDQRWRLSNLRDVKIGDRVVRGLVDIERLDEPAAKNNPRRDVSFQAFFTKSDIVSAELKTKLQATSLDWTYDPEPSPWRAYMPMLLFTGVLIVFFILMMRRLGGAGSPMQFGRSRGRLYA
;
A
#
# COMPACT_ATOMS: atom_id res chain seq x y z
N ASP A 1 -34.04 -16.45 -29.25
CA ASP A 1 -33.47 -15.34 -28.47
C ASP A 1 -32.48 -15.80 -27.41
N SER A 2 -31.36 -16.40 -27.85
CA SER A 2 -30.30 -16.94 -26.94
C SER A 2 -29.05 -16.06 -26.86
N ARG A 3 -29.10 -14.80 -27.31
CA ARG A 3 -27.94 -13.89 -27.35
C ARG A 3 -27.73 -13.00 -26.12
N SER A 4 -28.66 -12.93 -25.16
CA SER A 4 -28.55 -12.01 -24.02
C SER A 4 -27.68 -12.57 -22.87
N GLY A 5 -27.46 -13.88 -22.79
CA GLY A 5 -26.70 -14.51 -21.71
C GLY A 5 -25.21 -14.18 -21.70
N GLY A 6 -24.60 -14.13 -22.89
CA GLY A 6 -23.16 -13.88 -23.01
C GLY A 6 -22.75 -12.45 -22.72
N GLN A 7 -23.55 -11.46 -23.16
CA GLN A 7 -23.24 -10.05 -22.94
C GLN A 7 -23.20 -9.67 -21.47
N SER A 8 -24.11 -10.20 -20.67
CA SER A 8 -24.14 -9.89 -19.24
C SER A 8 -23.00 -10.54 -18.45
N VAL A 9 -22.54 -11.74 -18.85
CA VAL A 9 -21.34 -12.36 -18.24
C VAL A 9 -20.09 -11.52 -18.55
N MET A 10 -19.96 -11.06 -19.79
CA MET A 10 -18.83 -10.21 -20.20
C MET A 10 -18.81 -8.88 -19.44
N LEU A 11 -19.97 -8.30 -19.16
CA LEU A 11 -20.11 -7.07 -18.40
C LEU A 11 -19.71 -7.24 -16.92
N TYR A 12 -20.01 -8.39 -16.29
CA TYR A 12 -19.58 -8.70 -14.91
C TYR A 12 -18.08 -8.97 -14.84
N VAL A 13 -17.50 -9.66 -15.81
CA VAL A 13 -16.04 -9.87 -15.88
C VAL A 13 -15.32 -8.55 -16.05
N ALA A 14 -15.83 -7.67 -16.92
CA ALA A 14 -15.27 -6.33 -17.11
C ALA A 14 -15.36 -5.49 -15.82
N ALA A 15 -16.51 -5.50 -15.15
CA ALA A 15 -16.68 -4.78 -13.88
C ALA A 15 -15.76 -5.29 -12.77
N ALA A 16 -15.57 -6.62 -12.67
CA ALA A 16 -14.64 -7.23 -11.72
C ALA A 16 -13.18 -6.84 -12.05
N ALA A 17 -12.79 -6.86 -13.32
CA ALA A 17 -11.46 -6.46 -13.76
C ALA A 17 -11.16 -4.98 -13.44
N VAL A 18 -12.13 -4.09 -13.65
CA VAL A 18 -12.02 -2.66 -13.28
C VAL A 18 -11.90 -2.50 -11.78
N GLY A 19 -12.71 -3.22 -10.98
CA GLY A 19 -12.63 -3.19 -9.53
C GLY A 19 -11.28 -3.64 -8.98
N ILE A 20 -10.72 -4.73 -9.52
CA ILE A 20 -9.39 -5.24 -9.16
C ILE A 20 -8.30 -4.23 -9.57
N SER A 21 -8.41 -3.65 -10.76
CA SER A 21 -7.45 -2.66 -11.25
C SER A 21 -7.43 -1.40 -10.37
N LEU A 22 -8.59 -0.90 -9.96
CA LEU A 22 -8.70 0.22 -9.02
C LEU A 22 -8.13 -0.12 -7.64
N LEU A 23 -8.37 -1.33 -7.14
CA LEU A 23 -7.81 -1.79 -5.87
C LEU A 23 -6.28 -1.85 -5.92
N VAL A 24 -5.71 -2.43 -6.99
CA VAL A 24 -4.26 -2.48 -7.20
C VAL A 24 -3.68 -1.06 -7.31
N MET A 25 -4.33 -0.16 -8.02
CA MET A 25 -3.90 1.23 -8.15
C MET A 25 -3.89 1.97 -6.80
N LEU A 26 -4.89 1.73 -5.94
CA LEU A 26 -4.95 2.26 -4.58
C LEU A 26 -3.82 1.73 -3.68
N LEU A 27 -3.51 0.43 -3.79
CA LEU A 27 -2.44 -0.21 -3.02
C LEU A 27 -1.05 0.29 -3.44
N VAL A 28 -0.82 0.44 -4.75
CA VAL A 28 0.47 0.90 -5.29
C VAL A 28 0.72 2.38 -4.99
N LYS A 29 -0.31 3.20 -4.96
CA LYS A 29 -0.18 4.65 -4.73
C LYS A 29 0.29 5.00 -3.31
N ASN A 30 0.16 4.10 -2.35
CA ASN A 30 0.55 4.31 -0.95
C ASN A 30 1.90 3.68 -0.58
N SER A 31 2.74 3.36 -1.54
CA SER A 31 4.07 2.80 -1.28
C SER A 31 4.98 3.90 -0.70
N ALA A 32 5.18 3.87 0.61
CA ALA A 32 6.12 4.76 1.27
C ALA A 32 7.56 4.34 0.93
N THR A 33 8.43 5.31 0.72
CA THR A 33 9.85 5.07 0.52
C THR A 33 10.51 4.63 1.83
N VAL A 34 11.21 3.51 1.81
CA VAL A 34 11.94 3.04 2.99
C VAL A 34 13.31 3.70 3.04
N ILE A 35 13.60 4.38 4.15
CA ILE A 35 14.91 4.96 4.43
C ILE A 35 15.53 4.30 5.66
N SER A 36 16.87 4.28 5.72
CA SER A 36 17.57 3.79 6.91
C SER A 36 17.32 4.70 8.12
N TYR A 37 17.26 4.12 9.31
CA TYR A 37 17.15 4.89 10.56
C TYR A 37 18.30 5.88 10.73
N GLN A 38 19.51 5.50 10.34
CA GLN A 38 20.67 6.40 10.38
C GLN A 38 20.49 7.61 9.47
N HIS A 39 19.98 7.43 8.26
CA HIS A 39 19.69 8.54 7.36
C HIS A 39 18.58 9.44 7.90
N LEU A 40 17.59 8.88 8.60
CA LEU A 40 16.58 9.66 9.30
C LEU A 40 17.21 10.56 10.37
N LEU A 41 18.10 10.02 11.21
CA LEU A 41 18.78 10.82 12.24
C LEU A 41 19.62 11.94 11.63
N GLN A 42 20.36 11.64 10.55
CA GLN A 42 21.11 12.68 9.82
C GLN A 42 20.19 13.76 9.24
N LEU A 43 19.02 13.37 8.73
CA LEU A 43 18.05 14.32 8.19
C LEU A 43 17.44 15.21 9.29
N ILE A 44 17.17 14.65 10.47
CA ILE A 44 16.72 15.43 11.64
C ILE A 44 17.81 16.42 12.07
N ASP A 45 19.07 15.98 12.16
CA ASP A 45 20.20 16.84 12.52
C ASP A 45 20.41 17.97 11.50
N ALA A 46 20.29 17.66 10.20
CA ALA A 46 20.36 18.65 9.13
C ALA A 46 19.21 19.67 9.22
N SER A 47 18.00 19.19 9.54
CA SER A 47 16.81 20.05 9.72
C SER A 47 16.91 20.93 10.97
N ALA A 48 17.67 20.52 11.99
CA ALA A 48 17.95 21.36 13.16
C ALA A 48 18.84 22.55 12.82
N THR A 49 19.73 22.40 11.84
CA THR A 49 20.67 23.44 11.41
C THR A 49 20.04 24.41 10.41
N SER A 50 19.14 23.93 9.55
CA SER A 50 18.48 24.72 8.51
C SER A 50 17.08 24.15 8.25
N PRO A 51 16.04 24.98 8.06
CA PRO A 51 14.69 24.49 7.72
C PRO A 51 14.66 23.70 6.41
N ASP A 52 15.57 23.98 5.48
CA ASP A 52 15.78 23.24 4.23
C ASP A 52 16.87 22.17 4.37
N GLY A 53 17.18 21.71 5.58
CA GLY A 53 18.19 20.72 5.84
C GLY A 53 18.08 19.53 4.88
N SER A 54 19.16 19.23 4.16
CA SER A 54 19.19 18.16 3.18
C SER A 54 20.35 17.21 3.45
N ILE A 55 20.12 15.95 3.13
CA ILE A 55 21.16 14.93 3.13
C ILE A 55 21.23 14.25 1.78
N GLU A 56 22.41 13.83 1.41
CA GLU A 56 22.62 13.01 0.23
C GLU A 56 22.78 11.56 0.65
N ILE A 57 22.02 10.68 0.02
CA ILE A 57 22.11 9.24 0.25
C ILE A 57 22.42 8.52 -1.04
N GLN A 58 23.20 7.45 -0.92
CA GLN A 58 23.44 6.51 -2.02
C GLN A 58 22.58 5.28 -1.75
N GLN A 59 21.71 4.96 -2.66
CA GLN A 59 20.87 3.77 -2.58
C GLN A 59 21.07 2.92 -3.84
N ARG A 60 21.40 1.66 -3.62
CA ARG A 60 21.54 0.69 -4.70
C ARG A 60 20.14 0.20 -5.10
N GLN A 61 19.69 0.59 -6.28
CA GLN A 61 18.43 0.14 -6.85
C GLN A 61 18.68 -0.44 -8.24
N ASN A 62 18.20 -1.65 -8.49
CA ASN A 62 18.39 -2.35 -9.77
C ASN A 62 19.85 -2.40 -10.24
N GLU A 63 20.78 -2.78 -9.34
CA GLU A 63 22.23 -2.87 -9.59
C GLU A 63 22.94 -1.56 -9.96
N ARG A 64 22.24 -0.43 -9.89
CA ARG A 64 22.83 0.89 -10.10
C ARG A 64 22.85 1.65 -8.78
N ASP A 65 23.97 2.27 -8.49
CA ASP A 65 24.08 3.20 -7.36
C ASP A 65 23.44 4.51 -7.79
N GLN A 66 22.36 4.88 -7.12
CA GLN A 66 21.64 6.12 -7.36
C GLN A 66 21.87 7.07 -6.21
N ARG A 67 22.14 8.33 -6.51
CA ARG A 67 22.27 9.39 -5.50
C ARG A 67 20.97 10.16 -5.40
N TRP A 68 20.50 10.26 -4.18
CA TRP A 68 19.26 10.94 -3.85
C TRP A 68 19.56 12.04 -2.83
N ARG A 69 18.93 13.18 -3.01
CA ARG A 69 18.88 14.24 -2.00
C ARG A 69 17.53 14.18 -1.34
N LEU A 70 17.52 14.04 -0.01
CA LEU A 70 16.33 14.13 0.83
C LEU A 70 16.36 15.49 1.52
N SER A 71 15.25 16.22 1.50
CA SER A 71 15.13 17.55 2.09
C SER A 71 13.73 17.78 2.65
N ASN A 72 13.55 18.85 3.43
CA ASN A 72 12.27 19.35 3.88
C ASN A 72 11.44 18.28 4.63
N LEU A 73 12.00 17.75 5.72
CA LEU A 73 11.35 16.78 6.60
C LEU A 73 10.12 17.40 7.29
N ARG A 74 8.96 16.76 7.15
CA ARG A 74 7.68 17.27 7.69
C ARG A 74 6.79 16.13 8.19
N ASP A 75 5.80 16.50 9.04
CA ASP A 75 4.75 15.58 9.53
C ASP A 75 5.32 14.26 10.07
N VAL A 76 6.30 14.38 10.99
CA VAL A 76 6.98 13.23 11.56
C VAL A 76 6.07 12.51 12.54
N LYS A 77 5.75 11.25 12.29
CA LYS A 77 4.91 10.40 13.12
C LYS A 77 5.73 9.23 13.67
N ILE A 78 5.84 9.15 14.97
CA ILE A 78 6.60 8.10 15.65
C ILE A 78 5.64 7.00 16.07
N GLY A 79 5.80 5.83 15.47
CA GLY A 79 5.14 4.60 15.90
C GLY A 79 6.05 3.76 16.81
N ASP A 80 5.60 2.57 17.19
CA ASP A 80 6.34 1.67 18.08
C ASP A 80 7.66 1.15 17.48
N ARG A 81 7.73 0.93 16.18
CA ARG A 81 8.89 0.37 15.47
C ARG A 81 9.17 1.07 14.14
N VAL A 82 8.41 2.10 13.82
CA VAL A 82 8.49 2.79 12.55
C VAL A 82 8.29 4.28 12.76
N VAL A 83 9.12 5.08 12.12
CA VAL A 83 8.91 6.51 11.96
C VAL A 83 8.40 6.75 10.55
N ARG A 84 7.36 7.53 10.43
CA ARG A 84 6.75 7.94 9.16
C ARG A 84 6.80 9.45 9.05
N GLY A 85 6.75 9.95 7.84
CA GLY A 85 6.65 11.38 7.60
C GLY A 85 6.66 11.69 6.11
N LEU A 86 6.82 12.95 5.80
CA LEU A 86 6.92 13.47 4.45
C LEU A 86 8.31 14.05 4.22
N VAL A 87 8.84 13.84 3.03
CA VAL A 87 10.14 14.33 2.60
C VAL A 87 10.11 14.66 1.13
N ASP A 88 10.88 15.65 0.72
CA ASP A 88 11.08 15.95 -0.69
C ASP A 88 12.30 15.16 -1.18
N ILE A 89 12.15 14.48 -2.31
CA ILE A 89 13.17 13.60 -2.87
C ILE A 89 13.58 14.11 -4.25
N GLU A 90 14.87 14.33 -4.43
CA GLU A 90 15.48 14.75 -5.68
C GLU A 90 16.53 13.74 -6.13
N ARG A 91 16.54 13.37 -7.42
CA ARG A 91 17.58 12.54 -8.00
C ARG A 91 18.74 13.39 -8.47
N LEU A 92 19.94 13.09 -8.02
CA LEU A 92 21.14 13.82 -8.42
C LEU A 92 21.81 13.26 -9.69
N ASP A 93 21.48 12.03 -10.06
CA ASP A 93 22.11 11.35 -11.23
C ASP A 93 21.40 11.66 -12.56
N GLU A 94 20.24 12.30 -12.54
CA GLU A 94 19.54 12.71 -13.75
C GLU A 94 19.91 14.15 -14.14
N PRO A 95 20.05 14.44 -15.46
CA PRO A 95 20.31 15.80 -15.91
C PRO A 95 19.16 16.73 -15.48
N ALA A 96 19.49 17.95 -15.09
CA ALA A 96 18.58 18.93 -14.51
C ALA A 96 17.24 19.13 -15.29
N ALA A 97 17.24 18.90 -16.60
CA ALA A 97 16.04 18.97 -17.45
C ALA A 97 15.03 17.85 -17.20
N LYS A 98 15.44 16.71 -16.60
CA LYS A 98 14.58 15.57 -16.24
C LYS A 98 14.42 15.40 -14.74
N ASN A 99 15.19 16.16 -13.97
CA ASN A 99 15.15 16.13 -12.53
C ASN A 99 13.88 16.85 -12.04
N ASN A 100 12.82 16.11 -11.86
CA ASN A 100 11.58 16.62 -11.27
C ASN A 100 11.58 16.23 -9.78
N PRO A 101 11.84 17.16 -8.86
CA PRO A 101 11.82 16.85 -7.44
C PRO A 101 10.43 16.38 -7.04
N ARG A 102 10.37 15.19 -6.46
CA ARG A 102 9.13 14.65 -5.89
C ARG A 102 8.92 15.29 -4.52
N ARG A 103 7.87 16.08 -4.41
CA ARG A 103 7.48 16.72 -3.15
C ARG A 103 6.49 15.82 -2.39
N ASP A 104 6.50 15.97 -1.07
CA ASP A 104 5.55 15.28 -0.18
C ASP A 104 5.55 13.75 -0.34
N VAL A 105 6.74 13.17 -0.54
CA VAL A 105 6.87 11.72 -0.61
C VAL A 105 6.80 11.14 0.79
N SER A 106 5.87 10.22 1.03
CA SER A 106 5.81 9.50 2.29
C SER A 106 7.00 8.57 2.44
N PHE A 107 7.64 8.62 3.61
CA PHE A 107 8.72 7.70 3.95
C PHE A 107 8.41 6.87 5.19
N GLN A 108 9.15 5.78 5.34
CA GLN A 108 9.16 4.93 6.51
C GLN A 108 10.59 4.59 6.90
N ALA A 109 10.91 4.76 8.17
CA ALA A 109 12.18 4.31 8.74
C ALA A 109 11.90 3.34 9.88
N PHE A 110 12.43 2.13 9.77
CA PHE A 110 12.27 1.10 10.80
C PHE A 110 13.40 1.18 11.82
N PHE A 111 13.06 1.00 13.09
CA PHE A 111 14.05 0.92 14.17
C PHE A 111 13.71 -0.20 15.14
N THR A 112 14.72 -0.66 15.87
CA THR A 112 14.50 -1.63 16.93
C THR A 112 13.99 -0.93 18.17
N LYS A 113 12.86 -1.39 18.71
CA LYS A 113 12.31 -0.85 19.95
C LYS A 113 13.29 -1.08 21.10
N SER A 114 14.00 -0.04 21.48
CA SER A 114 14.79 0.01 22.70
C SER A 114 14.57 1.37 23.35
N ASP A 115 14.65 1.40 24.68
CA ASP A 115 14.43 2.65 25.42
C ASP A 115 15.48 3.71 25.07
N ILE A 116 16.70 3.28 24.77
CA ILE A 116 17.80 4.16 24.37
C ILE A 116 17.51 4.82 23.03
N VAL A 117 17.13 4.02 22.02
CA VAL A 117 16.85 4.54 20.66
C VAL A 117 15.64 5.47 20.66
N SER A 118 14.61 5.12 21.42
CA SER A 118 13.41 5.96 21.51
C SER A 118 13.68 7.27 22.25
N ALA A 119 14.55 7.27 23.28
CA ALA A 119 14.96 8.45 24.01
C ALA A 119 15.83 9.37 23.14
N GLU A 120 16.81 8.82 22.42
CA GLU A 120 17.66 9.57 21.49
C GLU A 120 16.83 10.27 20.41
N LEU A 121 15.92 9.54 19.76
CA LEU A 121 15.05 10.09 18.74
C LEU A 121 14.19 11.24 19.28
N LYS A 122 13.56 11.05 20.43
CA LYS A 122 12.75 12.10 21.07
C LYS A 122 13.58 13.34 21.41
N THR A 123 14.78 13.15 21.97
CA THR A 123 15.67 14.26 22.31
C THR A 123 16.06 15.06 21.06
N LYS A 124 16.40 14.40 19.98
CA LYS A 124 16.74 15.05 18.70
C LYS A 124 15.55 15.81 18.12
N LEU A 125 14.35 15.21 18.12
CA LEU A 125 13.14 15.86 17.63
C LEU A 125 12.71 17.05 18.49
N GLN A 126 12.90 16.97 19.82
CA GLN A 126 12.62 18.11 20.72
C GLN A 126 13.61 19.25 20.53
N ALA A 127 14.85 18.96 20.16
CA ALA A 127 15.86 19.97 19.85
C ALA A 127 15.62 20.66 18.49
N THR A 128 14.78 20.08 17.66
CA THR A 128 14.46 20.55 16.32
C THR A 128 13.06 21.18 16.33
N SER A 129 12.84 22.25 15.56
CA SER A 129 11.52 22.88 15.41
C SER A 129 10.55 22.10 14.52
N LEU A 130 10.81 20.81 14.32
CA LEU A 130 9.96 19.92 13.52
C LEU A 130 8.66 19.61 14.26
N ASP A 131 7.57 19.63 13.51
CA ASP A 131 6.28 19.14 13.99
C ASP A 131 6.31 17.59 14.01
N TRP A 132 6.14 17.02 15.19
CA TRP A 132 6.12 15.58 15.36
C TRP A 132 5.00 15.13 16.31
N THR A 133 4.44 13.98 16.01
CA THR A 133 3.33 13.41 16.77
C THR A 133 3.61 11.92 17.03
N TYR A 134 3.17 11.43 18.18
CA TYR A 134 3.15 9.99 18.42
C TYR A 134 1.92 9.39 17.72
N ASP A 135 2.17 8.49 16.77
CA ASP A 135 1.12 7.77 16.03
C ASP A 135 1.20 6.28 16.45
N PRO A 136 0.34 5.84 17.36
CA PRO A 136 0.31 4.44 17.75
C PRO A 136 0.06 3.57 16.51
N GLU A 137 0.65 2.38 16.49
CA GLU A 137 0.47 1.46 15.37
C GLU A 137 -1.01 1.33 15.02
N PRO A 138 -1.34 1.43 13.72
CA PRO A 138 -2.72 1.28 13.29
C PRO A 138 -3.23 -0.08 13.77
N SER A 139 -4.42 -0.07 14.37
CA SER A 139 -5.08 -1.29 14.82
C SER A 139 -4.92 -2.41 13.77
N PRO A 140 -4.59 -3.65 14.18
CA PRO A 140 -4.46 -4.79 13.26
C PRO A 140 -5.64 -4.93 12.31
N TRP A 141 -6.83 -4.52 12.74
CA TRP A 141 -8.04 -4.48 11.93
C TRP A 141 -7.90 -3.67 10.64
N ARG A 142 -7.16 -2.55 10.67
CA ARG A 142 -6.94 -1.74 9.45
C ARG A 142 -6.12 -2.49 8.39
N ALA A 143 -5.21 -3.35 8.82
CA ALA A 143 -4.43 -4.19 7.90
C ALA A 143 -5.28 -5.27 7.24
N TYR A 144 -6.27 -5.82 7.97
CA TYR A 144 -7.15 -6.87 7.46
C TYR A 144 -8.38 -6.37 6.71
N MET A 145 -8.76 -5.09 6.89
CA MET A 145 -9.94 -4.51 6.23
C MET A 145 -9.96 -4.67 4.71
N PRO A 146 -8.88 -4.39 3.97
CA PRO A 146 -8.87 -4.60 2.51
C PRO A 146 -9.08 -6.07 2.14
N MET A 147 -8.50 -7.00 2.90
CA MET A 147 -8.65 -8.43 2.68
C MET A 147 -10.08 -8.91 2.97
N LEU A 148 -10.69 -8.44 4.07
CA LEU A 148 -12.09 -8.74 4.41
C LEU A 148 -13.06 -8.21 3.35
N LEU A 149 -12.83 -6.99 2.88
CA LEU A 149 -13.64 -6.37 1.85
C LEU A 149 -13.53 -7.16 0.54
N PHE A 150 -12.33 -7.53 0.13
CA PHE A 150 -12.10 -8.36 -1.05
C PHE A 150 -12.79 -9.72 -0.94
N THR A 151 -12.64 -10.40 0.21
CA THR A 151 -13.28 -11.69 0.47
C THR A 151 -14.81 -11.56 0.45
N GLY A 152 -15.36 -10.50 1.03
CA GLY A 152 -16.80 -10.22 0.99
C GLY A 152 -17.33 -10.03 -0.42
N VAL A 153 -16.63 -9.24 -1.25
CA VAL A 153 -16.97 -9.03 -2.66
C VAL A 153 -16.93 -10.35 -3.42
N LEU A 154 -15.93 -11.19 -3.17
CA LEU A 154 -15.76 -12.49 -3.83
C LEU A 154 -16.88 -13.46 -3.44
N ILE A 155 -17.30 -13.48 -2.17
CA ILE A 155 -18.42 -14.28 -1.70
C ILE A 155 -19.73 -13.84 -2.38
N VAL A 156 -20.00 -12.53 -2.41
CA VAL A 156 -21.20 -11.99 -3.07
C VAL A 156 -21.20 -12.36 -4.56
N PHE A 157 -20.05 -12.21 -5.22
CA PHE A 157 -19.90 -12.61 -6.62
C PHE A 157 -20.18 -14.09 -6.83
N PHE A 158 -19.68 -14.97 -5.95
CA PHE A 158 -19.92 -16.41 -6.01
C PHE A 158 -21.42 -16.75 -5.84
N ILE A 159 -22.08 -16.12 -4.85
CA ILE A 159 -23.51 -16.31 -4.63
C ILE A 159 -24.32 -15.89 -5.85
N LEU A 160 -24.00 -14.73 -6.45
CA LEU A 160 -24.68 -14.25 -7.65
C LEU A 160 -24.44 -15.17 -8.84
N MET A 161 -23.22 -15.68 -8.99
CA MET A 161 -22.87 -16.65 -10.03
C MET A 161 -23.59 -17.97 -9.86
N MET A 162 -23.64 -18.53 -8.63
CA MET A 162 -24.38 -19.76 -8.32
C MET A 162 -25.88 -19.59 -8.55
N ARG A 163 -26.44 -18.45 -8.15
CA ARG A 163 -27.86 -18.14 -8.37
C ARG A 163 -28.22 -18.08 -9.86
N ARG A 164 -27.27 -17.66 -10.69
CA ARG A 164 -27.46 -17.59 -12.14
C ARG A 164 -27.24 -18.95 -12.85
N LEU A 165 -26.32 -19.76 -12.35
CA LEU A 165 -26.08 -21.13 -12.85
C LEU A 165 -27.15 -22.12 -12.38
N GLY A 166 -27.73 -21.92 -11.19
CA GLY A 166 -28.77 -22.77 -10.62
C GLY A 166 -30.14 -22.69 -11.30
N GLY A 167 -30.34 -21.73 -12.23
CA GLY A 167 -31.56 -21.61 -13.04
C GLY A 167 -31.63 -22.56 -14.26
N ALA A 168 -30.56 -23.24 -14.62
CA ALA A 168 -30.50 -24.13 -15.79
C ALA A 168 -30.12 -25.57 -15.41
N GLY A 169 -31.04 -26.25 -14.74
CA GLY A 169 -30.91 -27.71 -14.55
C GLY A 169 -30.46 -28.10 -13.14
N SER A 170 -31.42 -28.52 -12.35
CA SER A 170 -31.16 -29.19 -11.07
C SER A 170 -30.33 -30.48 -11.33
N PRO A 171 -29.14 -30.61 -10.70
CA PRO A 171 -28.32 -31.82 -10.84
C PRO A 171 -28.97 -33.07 -10.22
N MET A 172 -30.15 -32.94 -9.62
CA MET A 172 -30.89 -34.04 -9.01
C MET A 172 -31.76 -34.85 -10.02
N GLN A 173 -31.74 -34.52 -11.31
CA GLN A 173 -32.52 -35.27 -12.29
C GLN A 173 -31.82 -36.52 -12.86
N PHE A 174 -30.58 -36.80 -12.52
CA PHE A 174 -29.85 -37.97 -12.99
C PHE A 174 -30.18 -39.26 -12.26
N GLY A 175 -31.08 -39.28 -11.28
CA GLY A 175 -31.42 -40.46 -10.45
C GLY A 175 -32.73 -41.16 -10.77
N ARG A 176 -33.54 -40.71 -11.75
CA ARG A 176 -34.79 -41.44 -12.13
C ARG A 176 -34.60 -42.32 -13.33
N SER A 177 -33.95 -43.46 -13.11
CA SER A 177 -34.04 -44.59 -14.06
C SER A 177 -35.51 -45.12 -13.94
N ARG A 178 -36.27 -44.96 -15.03
CA ARG A 178 -37.54 -45.66 -15.20
C ARG A 178 -37.25 -47.15 -15.44
N GLY A 179 -37.25 -47.95 -14.39
CA GLY A 179 -37.32 -49.37 -14.50
C GLY A 179 -38.65 -49.75 -15.16
N ARG A 180 -38.69 -50.15 -16.42
CA ARG A 180 -39.81 -50.82 -17.04
C ARG A 180 -39.75 -52.28 -16.59
N LEU A 181 -40.66 -52.66 -15.71
CA LEU A 181 -40.97 -54.05 -15.47
C LEU A 181 -41.76 -54.58 -16.69
N TYR A 182 -41.17 -55.53 -17.40
CA TYR A 182 -41.91 -56.39 -18.33
C TYR A 182 -42.45 -57.56 -17.53
N ALA A 183 -43.80 -57.69 -17.53
CA ALA A 183 -44.51 -58.89 -17.17
C ALA A 183 -44.89 -59.66 -18.44
#